data_5d47afbe5ceb19b72926251093908880
#
_entry.id   5d47afbe5ceb19b72926251093908880
#
_cell.length_a   1.000
_cell.length_b   1.000
_cell.length_c   1.000
_cell.angle_alpha   90.00
_cell.angle_beta   90.00
_cell.angle_gamma   90.00
#
_symmetry.space_group_name_H-M   'P 1'
#
loop_
_entity.id
_entity.type
_entity.pdbx_description
1 polymer ?
#
loop_
_entity_poly.entity_id
_entity_poly.type
_entity_poly.pdbx_seq_one_letter_code
_entity_poly.pdbx_strand_id
1 'polypeptide(L)'
;MIKSKIKKHWGKANISKPLFIASVTLLVFGCINFLSASLGILSRNEVKFFNMIETQTIGYAIGIAALIAAIYIPYKLYYKYALAIFAFGVILSLLVFVPGLGFSHGGGTRWLNIFGFSLQPGEILKLCAVIMTSWFLYKYQDKLSNFYISTLGFGAIIGVCAA
;
A
#
# COMPACT_ATOMS: atom_id res chain seq x y z
N MET A 1 24.46 -22.83 -1.32
CA MET A 1 25.39 -21.79 -1.79
C MET A 1 24.75 -20.42 -1.94
N ILE A 2 23.47 -20.28 -2.33
CA ILE A 2 22.73 -19.00 -2.44
C ILE A 2 22.45 -18.36 -1.06
N LYS A 3 22.10 -19.14 -0.03
CA LYS A 3 21.85 -18.63 1.34
C LYS A 3 23.02 -17.88 1.97
N SER A 4 24.28 -18.23 1.64
CA SER A 4 25.46 -17.57 2.19
C SER A 4 25.75 -16.21 1.55
N LYS A 5 25.42 -16.03 0.27
CA LYS A 5 25.58 -14.76 -0.45
C LYS A 5 24.54 -13.71 -0.02
N ILE A 6 23.31 -14.16 0.27
CA ILE A 6 22.24 -13.27 0.73
C ILE A 6 22.56 -12.70 2.14
N LYS A 7 23.15 -13.52 3.03
CA LYS A 7 23.51 -13.08 4.40
C LYS A 7 24.54 -11.94 4.45
N LYS A 8 25.35 -11.77 3.42
CA LYS A 8 26.45 -10.77 3.39
C LYS A 8 26.00 -9.38 2.90
N HIS A 9 24.85 -9.25 2.24
CA HIS A 9 24.34 -7.96 1.71
C HIS A 9 23.34 -7.23 2.62
N TRP A 10 23.05 -7.76 3.79
CA TRP A 10 21.96 -7.32 4.65
C TRP A 10 22.36 -6.32 5.74
N GLY A 11 23.48 -5.65 5.59
CA GLY A 11 24.08 -4.79 6.63
C GLY A 11 23.85 -3.28 6.50
N LYS A 12 23.45 -2.76 5.34
CA LYS A 12 23.10 -1.35 5.12
C LYS A 12 21.99 -1.30 4.09
N ALA A 13 20.91 -0.60 4.40
CA ALA A 13 19.86 -0.27 3.43
C ALA A 13 20.47 0.67 2.38
N ASN A 14 21.14 0.12 1.39
CA ASN A 14 21.51 0.87 0.20
C ASN A 14 20.21 1.08 -0.59
N ILE A 15 19.61 2.24 -0.39
CA ILE A 15 18.50 2.71 -1.24
C ILE A 15 19.04 2.67 -2.66
N SER A 16 18.48 1.82 -3.50
CA SER A 16 18.87 1.78 -4.90
C SER A 16 18.51 3.12 -5.54
N LYS A 17 19.53 3.86 -6.00
CA LYS A 17 19.35 5.16 -6.62
C LYS A 17 18.24 5.18 -7.69
N PRO A 18 18.15 4.17 -8.61
CA PRO A 18 17.09 4.15 -9.60
C PRO A 18 15.70 4.00 -8.99
N LEU A 19 15.54 3.22 -7.91
CA LEU A 19 14.25 3.09 -7.23
C LEU A 19 13.82 4.40 -6.57
N PHE A 20 14.76 5.10 -5.94
CA PHE A 20 14.50 6.40 -5.33
C PHE A 20 14.10 7.44 -6.37
N ILE A 21 14.84 7.53 -7.49
CA ILE A 21 14.52 8.44 -8.59
C ILE A 21 13.14 8.14 -9.16
N ALA A 22 12.84 6.86 -9.43
CA ALA A 22 11.53 6.47 -9.94
C ALA A 22 10.39 6.84 -8.98
N SER A 23 10.57 6.65 -7.67
CA SER A 23 9.57 7.00 -6.66
C SER A 23 9.32 8.51 -6.60
N VAL A 24 10.39 9.32 -6.63
CA VAL A 24 10.28 10.78 -6.64
C VAL A 24 9.61 11.27 -7.92
N THR A 25 9.98 10.70 -9.07
CA THR A 25 9.38 11.06 -10.36
C THR A 25 7.88 10.78 -10.38
N LEU A 26 7.45 9.61 -9.88
CA LEU A 26 6.04 9.25 -9.77
C LEU A 26 5.28 10.18 -8.82
N LEU A 27 5.88 10.58 -7.71
CA LEU A 27 5.28 11.50 -6.76
C LEU A 27 5.08 12.88 -7.38
N VAL A 28 6.11 13.42 -8.05
CA VAL A 28 6.03 14.72 -8.73
C VAL A 28 4.98 14.68 -9.85
N PHE A 29 4.99 13.62 -10.66
CA PHE A 29 3.99 13.44 -11.71
C PHE A 29 2.57 13.33 -11.16
N GLY A 30 2.38 12.61 -10.04
CA GLY A 30 1.11 12.54 -9.33
C GLY A 30 0.62 13.91 -8.83
N CYS A 31 1.51 14.74 -8.28
CA CYS A 31 1.19 16.09 -7.86
C CYS A 31 0.74 16.97 -9.02
N ILE A 32 1.46 16.93 -10.16
CA ILE A 32 1.13 17.72 -11.36
C ILE A 32 -0.25 17.31 -11.90
N ASN A 33 -0.51 16.00 -12.01
CA ASN A 33 -1.81 15.51 -12.48
C ASN A 33 -2.95 15.91 -11.53
N PHE A 34 -2.72 15.83 -10.22
CA PHE A 34 -3.71 16.24 -9.23
C PHE A 34 -4.03 17.73 -9.35
N LEU A 35 -3.01 18.59 -9.44
CA LEU A 35 -3.20 20.02 -9.63
C LEU A 35 -3.97 20.34 -10.92
N SER A 36 -3.60 19.69 -12.02
CA SER A 36 -4.28 19.86 -13.30
C SER A 36 -5.76 19.48 -13.22
N ALA A 37 -6.07 18.33 -12.59
CA ALA A 37 -7.45 17.87 -12.40
C ALA A 37 -8.24 18.79 -11.47
N SER A 38 -7.63 19.32 -10.41
CA SER A 38 -8.28 20.17 -9.41
C SER A 38 -8.65 21.55 -9.98
N LEU A 39 -7.89 22.08 -10.94
CA LEU A 39 -8.21 23.35 -11.62
C LEU A 39 -9.55 23.30 -12.34
N GLY A 40 -9.94 22.13 -12.88
CA GLY A 40 -11.26 21.95 -13.49
C GLY A 40 -12.42 22.05 -12.48
N ILE A 41 -12.15 21.81 -11.19
CA ILE A 41 -13.14 21.93 -10.12
C ILE A 41 -13.22 23.37 -9.61
N LEU A 42 -12.10 24.10 -9.61
CA LEU A 42 -12.04 25.51 -9.21
C LEU A 42 -13.04 26.38 -10.00
N SER A 43 -13.14 26.13 -11.31
CA SER A 43 -14.05 26.88 -12.19
C SER A 43 -15.54 26.61 -11.89
N ARG A 44 -15.85 25.55 -11.16
CA ARG A 44 -17.23 25.14 -10.85
C ARG A 44 -17.63 25.38 -9.38
N ASN A 45 -16.71 25.20 -8.45
CA ASN A 45 -16.99 25.32 -7.03
C ASN A 45 -15.70 25.52 -6.21
N GLU A 46 -15.44 26.75 -5.80
CA GLU A 46 -14.26 27.12 -5.03
C GLU A 46 -14.15 26.37 -3.69
N VAL A 47 -15.27 26.21 -2.96
CA VAL A 47 -15.27 25.56 -1.65
C VAL A 47 -14.83 24.09 -1.78
N LYS A 48 -15.31 23.38 -2.79
CA LYS A 48 -14.88 22.00 -3.06
C LYS A 48 -13.41 21.92 -3.43
N PHE A 49 -12.91 22.90 -4.19
CA PHE A 49 -11.50 22.97 -4.57
C PHE A 49 -10.59 23.11 -3.34
N PHE A 50 -10.90 24.04 -2.42
CA PHE A 50 -10.09 24.21 -1.21
C PHE A 50 -10.13 22.98 -0.30
N ASN A 51 -11.31 22.39 -0.06
CA ASN A 51 -11.42 21.15 0.72
C ASN A 51 -10.63 19.99 0.10
N MET A 52 -10.60 19.90 -1.23
CA MET A 52 -9.87 18.85 -1.93
C MET A 52 -8.37 19.04 -1.81
N ILE A 53 -7.87 20.29 -1.94
CA ILE A 53 -6.45 20.59 -1.75
C ILE A 53 -6.02 20.34 -0.31
N GLU A 54 -6.81 20.76 0.67
CA GLU A 54 -6.52 20.54 2.08
C GLU A 54 -6.39 19.04 2.38
N THR A 55 -7.39 18.26 1.99
CA THR A 55 -7.38 16.79 2.19
C THR A 55 -6.17 16.14 1.53
N GLN A 56 -5.83 16.56 0.32
CA GLN A 56 -4.70 16.00 -0.42
C GLN A 56 -3.35 16.40 0.21
N THR A 57 -3.23 17.63 0.69
CA THR A 57 -2.01 18.10 1.36
C THR A 57 -1.76 17.32 2.66
N ILE A 58 -2.81 17.08 3.45
CA ILE A 58 -2.74 16.25 4.64
C ILE A 58 -2.35 14.82 4.26
N GLY A 59 -2.95 14.27 3.20
CA GLY A 59 -2.62 12.94 2.69
C GLY A 59 -1.15 12.81 2.29
N TYR A 60 -0.58 13.78 1.59
CA TYR A 60 0.85 13.82 1.24
C TYR A 60 1.72 13.90 2.49
N ALA A 61 1.38 14.75 3.48
CA ALA A 61 2.13 14.86 4.71
C ALA A 61 2.17 13.53 5.48
N ILE A 62 1.02 12.86 5.61
CA ILE A 62 0.91 11.54 6.24
C ILE A 62 1.70 10.49 5.44
N GLY A 63 1.60 10.49 4.11
CA GLY A 63 2.32 9.56 3.24
C GLY A 63 3.83 9.71 3.35
N ILE A 64 4.34 10.94 3.39
CA ILE A 64 5.77 11.23 3.58
C ILE A 64 6.23 10.79 4.97
N ALA A 65 5.44 11.07 6.02
CA ALA A 65 5.75 10.63 7.37
C ALA A 65 5.79 9.10 7.47
N ALA A 66 4.84 8.40 6.85
CA ALA A 66 4.81 6.94 6.79
C ALA A 66 6.00 6.37 6.01
N LEU A 67 6.40 7.00 4.90
CA LEU A 67 7.60 6.63 4.14
C LEU A 67 8.86 6.74 5.00
N ILE A 68 9.02 7.86 5.69
CA ILE A 68 10.16 8.08 6.60
C ILE A 68 10.16 7.04 7.72
N ALA A 69 9.01 6.80 8.36
CA ALA A 69 8.89 5.78 9.38
C ALA A 69 9.25 4.37 8.85
N ALA A 70 8.81 4.03 7.63
CA ALA A 70 9.12 2.75 7.00
C ALA A 70 10.63 2.54 6.75
N ILE A 71 11.40 3.61 6.50
CA ILE A 71 12.85 3.53 6.31
C ILE A 71 13.55 3.13 7.61
N TYR A 72 13.06 3.61 8.77
CA TYR A 72 13.65 3.30 10.07
C TYR A 72 13.26 1.93 10.62
N ILE A 73 12.15 1.36 10.15
CA ILE A 73 11.69 0.04 10.60
C ILE A 73 12.57 -1.05 9.96
N PRO A 74 13.28 -1.88 10.76
CA PRO A 74 14.09 -2.94 10.22
C PRO A 74 13.22 -4.00 9.52
N TYR A 75 13.64 -4.40 8.31
CA TYR A 75 12.93 -5.40 7.49
C TYR A 75 12.62 -6.72 8.24
N LYS A 76 13.40 -7.06 9.28
CA LYS A 76 13.16 -8.25 10.13
C LYS A 76 11.81 -8.20 10.84
N LEU A 77 11.33 -7.00 11.17
CA LEU A 77 10.01 -6.82 11.76
C LEU A 77 8.90 -7.09 10.72
N TYR A 78 9.07 -6.59 9.51
CA TYR A 78 8.13 -6.90 8.42
C TYR A 78 8.05 -8.41 8.16
N TYR A 79 9.20 -9.09 8.15
CA TYR A 79 9.23 -10.54 7.98
C TYR A 79 8.55 -11.29 9.13
N LYS A 80 8.83 -10.89 10.39
CA LYS A 80 8.26 -11.51 11.58
C LYS A 80 6.74 -11.36 11.65
N TYR A 81 6.23 -10.19 11.29
CA TYR A 81 4.82 -9.83 11.42
C TYR A 81 4.05 -9.83 10.09
N ALA A 82 4.63 -10.35 9.01
CA ALA A 82 4.02 -10.33 7.68
C ALA A 82 2.59 -10.88 7.66
N LEU A 83 2.36 -12.00 8.34
CA LEU A 83 1.05 -12.63 8.42
C LEU A 83 0.05 -11.80 9.23
N ALA A 84 0.49 -11.20 10.34
CA ALA A 84 -0.35 -10.32 11.16
C ALA A 84 -0.70 -9.02 10.40
N ILE A 85 0.26 -8.44 9.67
CA ILE A 85 0.05 -7.26 8.84
C ILE A 85 -0.96 -7.57 7.73
N PHE A 86 -0.84 -8.72 7.07
CA PHE A 86 -1.78 -9.13 6.03
C PHE A 86 -3.19 -9.37 6.59
N ALA A 87 -3.29 -10.08 7.72
CA ALA A 87 -4.56 -10.30 8.41
C ALA A 87 -5.23 -8.98 8.82
N PHE A 88 -4.45 -7.99 9.29
CA PHE A 88 -4.95 -6.66 9.59
C PHE A 88 -5.52 -5.96 8.35
N GLY A 89 -4.82 -6.01 7.21
CA GLY A 89 -5.31 -5.46 5.95
C GLY A 89 -6.63 -6.10 5.48
N VAL A 90 -6.75 -7.42 5.61
CA VAL A 90 -7.97 -8.16 5.30
C VAL A 90 -9.12 -7.75 6.22
N ILE A 91 -8.89 -7.70 7.52
CA ILE A 91 -9.90 -7.27 8.50
C ILE A 91 -10.37 -5.84 8.19
N LEU A 92 -9.44 -4.95 7.91
CA LEU A 92 -9.75 -3.57 7.54
C LEU A 92 -10.62 -3.49 6.27
N SER A 93 -10.33 -4.33 5.27
CA SER A 93 -11.14 -4.43 4.05
C SER A 93 -12.54 -4.96 4.34
N LEU A 94 -12.68 -5.93 5.24
CA LEU A 94 -13.98 -6.47 5.61
C LEU A 94 -14.85 -5.47 6.39
N LEU A 95 -14.25 -4.52 7.10
CA LEU A 95 -14.98 -3.47 7.83
C LEU A 95 -15.82 -2.56 6.91
N VAL A 96 -15.52 -2.50 5.61
CA VAL A 96 -16.32 -1.77 4.63
C VAL A 96 -17.76 -2.31 4.53
N PHE A 97 -17.94 -3.61 4.76
CA PHE A 97 -19.25 -4.26 4.68
C PHE A 97 -20.10 -4.08 5.94
N VAL A 98 -19.53 -3.47 7.01
CA VAL A 98 -20.28 -3.20 8.23
C VAL A 98 -21.20 -2.00 8.01
N PRO A 99 -22.53 -2.14 8.23
CA PRO A 99 -23.48 -1.05 8.08
C PRO A 99 -23.09 0.15 8.98
N GLY A 100 -23.03 1.34 8.37
CA GLY A 100 -22.70 2.58 9.09
C GLY A 100 -21.22 2.99 9.05
N LEU A 101 -20.29 2.10 8.67
CA LEU A 101 -18.88 2.43 8.48
C LEU A 101 -18.51 2.60 6.99
N GLY A 102 -19.14 1.79 6.15
CA GLY A 102 -18.92 1.83 4.70
C GLY A 102 -19.67 2.99 4.05
N PHE A 103 -18.99 3.70 3.15
CA PHE A 103 -19.57 4.75 2.32
C PHE A 103 -19.56 4.32 0.86
N SER A 104 -20.73 4.40 0.20
CA SER A 104 -20.85 4.06 -1.22
C SER A 104 -20.63 5.29 -2.10
N HIS A 105 -19.69 5.21 -3.02
CA HIS A 105 -19.49 6.19 -4.07
C HIS A 105 -19.42 5.47 -5.41
N GLY A 106 -20.20 5.92 -6.41
CA GLY A 106 -20.20 5.34 -7.75
C GLY A 106 -20.72 3.89 -7.83
N GLY A 107 -21.67 3.48 -6.97
CA GLY A 107 -22.35 2.17 -7.05
C GLY A 107 -21.69 1.02 -6.28
N GLY A 108 -20.63 1.28 -5.52
CA GLY A 108 -19.98 0.28 -4.65
C GLY A 108 -19.52 0.86 -3.33
N THR A 109 -19.71 0.12 -2.23
CA THR A 109 -19.16 0.46 -0.91
C THR A 109 -17.70 0.05 -0.85
N ARG A 110 -16.79 1.00 -1.03
CA ARG A 110 -15.33 0.74 -1.05
C ARG A 110 -14.55 1.67 -0.14
N TRP A 111 -15.24 2.59 0.51
CA TRP A 111 -14.63 3.63 1.31
C TRP A 111 -15.11 3.52 2.75
N LEU A 112 -14.19 3.72 3.69
CA LEU A 112 -14.51 3.91 5.11
C LEU A 112 -14.48 5.40 5.40
N ASN A 113 -15.51 5.90 6.08
CA ASN A 113 -15.48 7.25 6.62
C ASN A 113 -15.03 7.19 8.08
N ILE A 114 -13.80 7.63 8.34
CA ILE A 114 -13.21 7.63 9.66
C ILE A 114 -12.96 9.10 10.04
N PHE A 115 -13.75 9.64 10.96
CA PHE A 115 -13.63 11.04 11.44
C PHE A 115 -13.64 12.11 10.34
N GLY A 116 -14.41 11.91 9.27
CA GLY A 116 -14.48 12.85 8.14
C GLY A 116 -13.43 12.62 7.05
N PHE A 117 -12.49 11.69 7.24
CA PHE A 117 -11.56 11.26 6.21
C PHE A 117 -12.09 10.00 5.52
N SER A 118 -12.12 10.03 4.19
CA SER A 118 -12.44 8.85 3.40
C SER A 118 -11.17 8.03 3.15
N LEU A 119 -11.14 6.82 3.71
CA LEU A 119 -10.04 5.88 3.56
C LEU A 119 -10.51 4.70 2.72
N GLN A 120 -9.72 4.31 1.72
CA GLN A 120 -9.97 3.10 0.94
C GLN A 120 -9.11 1.94 1.47
N PRO A 121 -9.69 0.98 2.19
CA PRO A 121 -8.93 -0.13 2.79
C PRO A 121 -8.17 -0.97 1.78
N GLY A 122 -8.68 -1.08 0.54
CA GLY A 122 -8.01 -1.79 -0.55
C GLY A 122 -6.60 -1.26 -0.86
N GLU A 123 -6.33 0.03 -0.66
CA GLU A 123 -4.98 0.58 -0.85
C GLU A 123 -4.02 0.06 0.23
N ILE A 124 -4.49 -0.04 1.47
CA ILE A 124 -3.71 -0.61 2.58
C ILE A 124 -3.50 -2.11 2.35
N LEU A 125 -4.54 -2.82 1.91
CA LEU A 125 -4.46 -4.25 1.62
C LEU A 125 -3.42 -4.56 0.54
N LYS A 126 -3.26 -3.72 -0.49
CA LYS A 126 -2.21 -3.86 -1.50
C LYS A 126 -0.81 -3.84 -0.89
N LEU A 127 -0.54 -2.90 0.02
CA LEU A 127 0.75 -2.83 0.72
C LEU A 127 0.98 -4.07 1.59
N CYS A 128 -0.06 -4.53 2.30
CA CYS A 128 0.00 -5.75 3.10
C CYS A 128 0.27 -6.98 2.22
N ALA A 129 -0.34 -7.04 1.03
CA ALA A 129 -0.13 -8.12 0.06
C ALA A 129 1.31 -8.16 -0.47
N VAL A 130 1.93 -7.01 -0.73
CA VAL A 130 3.35 -6.94 -1.14
C VAL A 130 4.26 -7.50 -0.05
N ILE A 131 4.01 -7.14 1.22
CA ILE A 131 4.78 -7.66 2.37
C ILE A 131 4.59 -9.18 2.51
N MET A 132 3.35 -9.65 2.41
CA MET A 132 3.00 -11.07 2.50
C MET A 132 3.62 -11.88 1.36
N THR A 133 3.58 -11.37 0.13
CA THR A 133 4.20 -11.99 -1.04
C THR A 133 5.71 -12.10 -0.88
N SER A 134 6.35 -11.04 -0.40
CA SER A 134 7.80 -11.03 -0.14
C SER A 134 8.19 -12.05 0.93
N TRP A 135 7.38 -12.16 2.00
CA TRP A 135 7.55 -13.18 3.04
C TRP A 135 7.40 -14.59 2.49
N PHE A 136 6.36 -14.83 1.68
CA PHE A 136 6.11 -16.13 1.06
C PHE A 136 7.26 -16.56 0.15
N LEU A 137 7.73 -15.68 -0.74
CA LEU A 137 8.87 -15.91 -1.62
C LEU A 137 10.13 -16.28 -0.84
N TYR A 138 10.43 -15.54 0.22
CA TYR A 138 11.60 -15.80 1.04
C TYR A 138 11.51 -17.13 1.78
N LYS A 139 10.34 -17.44 2.35
CA LYS A 139 10.14 -18.65 3.16
C LYS A 139 10.18 -19.92 2.32
N TYR A 140 9.60 -19.89 1.14
CA TYR A 140 9.44 -21.04 0.26
C TYR A 140 10.38 -21.04 -0.94
N GLN A 141 11.44 -20.24 -0.93
CA GLN A 141 12.37 -20.08 -2.06
C GLN A 141 12.90 -21.41 -2.63
N ASP A 142 13.14 -22.42 -1.78
CA ASP A 142 13.66 -23.73 -2.18
C ASP A 142 12.56 -24.62 -2.80
N LYS A 143 11.28 -24.27 -2.65
CA LYS A 143 10.10 -25.03 -3.12
C LYS A 143 9.34 -24.33 -4.26
N LEU A 144 9.77 -23.14 -4.67
CA LEU A 144 9.12 -22.36 -5.72
C LEU A 144 9.19 -23.02 -7.11
N SER A 145 10.13 -23.97 -7.31
CA SER A 145 10.17 -24.80 -8.52
C SER A 145 8.96 -25.72 -8.65
N ASN A 146 8.27 -26.00 -7.56
CA ASN A 146 7.03 -26.74 -7.58
C ASN A 146 5.87 -25.82 -7.97
N PHE A 147 5.31 -26.06 -9.16
CA PHE A 147 4.24 -25.27 -9.75
C PHE A 147 3.02 -25.13 -8.81
N TYR A 148 2.64 -26.21 -8.13
CA TYR A 148 1.49 -26.19 -7.21
C TYR A 148 1.69 -25.25 -6.03
N ILE A 149 2.86 -25.27 -5.38
CA ILE A 149 3.15 -24.42 -4.22
C ILE A 149 3.19 -22.96 -4.63
N SER A 150 3.81 -22.68 -5.78
CA SER A 150 3.88 -21.31 -6.32
C SER A 150 2.49 -20.78 -6.68
N THR A 151 1.72 -21.54 -7.47
CA THR A 151 0.41 -21.11 -7.97
C THR A 151 -0.62 -20.98 -6.84
N LEU A 152 -0.69 -21.94 -5.92
CA LEU A 152 -1.61 -21.88 -4.79
C LEU A 152 -1.25 -20.75 -3.81
N GLY A 153 0.03 -20.55 -3.53
CA GLY A 153 0.49 -19.49 -2.62
C GLY A 153 0.17 -18.09 -3.14
N PHE A 154 0.53 -17.81 -4.40
CA PHE A 154 0.20 -16.52 -5.02
C PHE A 154 -1.30 -16.38 -5.28
N GLY A 155 -1.95 -17.45 -5.74
CA GLY A 155 -3.38 -17.46 -6.00
C GLY A 155 -4.20 -17.16 -4.75
N ALA A 156 -3.80 -17.70 -3.58
CA ALA A 156 -4.46 -17.39 -2.31
C ALA A 156 -4.31 -15.91 -1.92
N ILE A 157 -3.09 -15.35 -2.03
CA ILE A 157 -2.85 -13.94 -1.69
C ILE A 157 -3.63 -13.02 -2.62
N ILE A 158 -3.57 -13.27 -3.93
CA ILE A 158 -4.28 -12.47 -4.95
C ILE A 158 -5.80 -12.64 -4.79
N GLY A 159 -6.28 -13.87 -4.57
CA GLY A 159 -7.69 -14.17 -4.39
C GLY A 159 -8.31 -13.42 -3.21
N VAL A 160 -7.60 -13.35 -2.08
CA VAL A 160 -8.04 -12.56 -0.92
C VAL A 160 -8.03 -11.05 -1.21
N CYS A 161 -7.12 -10.57 -2.08
CA CYS A 161 -7.09 -9.15 -2.44
C CYS A 161 -8.14 -8.78 -3.50
N ALA A 162 -8.64 -9.75 -4.25
CA ALA A 162 -9.62 -9.54 -5.32
C ALA A 162 -11.09 -9.71 -4.86
N ALA A 163 -11.29 -10.37 -3.70
CA ALA A 163 -12.61 -10.59 -3.09
C ALA A 163 -13.13 -9.33 -2.40
#